data_c270ed479318fc3eb6b211824c7537cf
#
_entry.id   c270ed479318fc3eb6b211824c7537cf
#
_cell.length_a   1.000
_cell.length_b   1.000
_cell.length_c   1.000
_cell.angle_alpha   90.00
_cell.angle_beta   90.00
_cell.angle_gamma   90.00
#
_symmetry.space_group_name_H-M   'P 1'
#
loop_
_entity.id
_entity.type
_entity.pdbx_description
1 polymer ?
#
loop_
_entity_poly.entity_id
_entity_poly.type
_entity_poly.pdbx_seq_one_letter_code
_entity_poly.pdbx_strand_id
1 'polypeptide(L)'
;MNGGGPISHKTDRFISMAITPMIGGYGLTETSGMGALMDPLSWTDSALGEIPGSVEIKLVDFPDAGYYSTNKPPQGEIWIRGPAVTSGYLELEEETREAYTPDGWFKTGDIGEFDAKGHLRIIDRKKNLVKTLNGEYIALEKV
;
A
#
# COMPACT_ATOMS: atom_id res chain seq x y z
N MET A 1 13.65 -12.04 1.36
CA MET A 1 12.84 -10.83 1.60
C MET A 1 12.61 -10.14 0.28
N ASN A 2 11.38 -9.73 0.01
CA ASN A 2 11.01 -8.96 -1.17
C ASN A 2 10.39 -7.62 -0.74
N GLY A 3 10.80 -6.53 -1.39
CA GLY A 3 10.28 -5.19 -1.12
C GLY A 3 10.77 -4.21 -2.17
N GLY A 4 10.20 -2.99 -2.19
CA GLY A 4 10.56 -1.93 -3.13
C GLY A 4 9.97 -2.05 -4.53
N GLY A 5 9.35 -3.17 -4.88
CA GLY A 5 8.65 -3.36 -6.15
C GLY A 5 7.70 -4.56 -6.09
N PRO A 6 6.68 -4.58 -6.95
CA PRO A 6 5.74 -5.70 -7.01
C PRO A 6 6.44 -6.96 -7.55
N ILE A 7 6.09 -8.10 -6.98
CA ILE A 7 6.42 -9.41 -7.54
C ILE A 7 5.13 -10.11 -7.96
N SER A 8 5.18 -10.89 -9.06
CA SER A 8 4.00 -11.65 -9.46
C SER A 8 3.68 -12.73 -8.41
N HIS A 9 2.40 -12.91 -8.12
CA HIS A 9 1.93 -13.93 -7.18
C HIS A 9 2.44 -15.36 -7.56
N LYS A 10 2.54 -15.64 -8.85
CA LYS A 10 3.09 -16.93 -9.34
C LYS A 10 4.56 -17.09 -8.97
N THR A 11 5.35 -16.02 -9.12
CA THR A 11 6.79 -16.04 -8.81
C THR A 11 7.01 -16.13 -7.30
N ASP A 12 6.28 -15.35 -6.51
CA ASP A 12 6.33 -15.38 -5.06
C ASP A 12 6.01 -16.80 -4.53
N ARG A 13 4.89 -17.36 -4.98
CA ARG A 13 4.47 -18.71 -4.62
C ARG A 13 5.50 -19.77 -5.03
N PHE A 14 6.03 -19.68 -6.26
CA PHE A 14 7.04 -20.64 -6.74
C PHE A 14 8.29 -20.60 -5.86
N ILE A 15 8.84 -19.43 -5.58
CA ILE A 15 10.04 -19.28 -4.74
C ILE A 15 9.75 -19.75 -3.32
N SER A 16 8.61 -19.37 -2.76
CA SER A 16 8.22 -19.71 -1.40
C SER A 16 8.02 -21.20 -1.18
N MET A 17 7.53 -21.91 -2.18
CA MET A 17 7.30 -23.36 -2.12
C MET A 17 8.53 -24.19 -2.48
N ALA A 18 9.37 -23.70 -3.41
CA ALA A 18 10.50 -24.46 -3.93
C ALA A 18 11.82 -24.22 -3.19
N ILE A 19 11.99 -23.05 -2.58
CA ILE A 19 13.28 -22.62 -1.99
C ILE A 19 13.13 -22.24 -0.52
N THR A 20 12.37 -21.18 -0.23
CA THR A 20 12.15 -20.65 1.12
C THR A 20 10.98 -19.66 1.12
N PRO A 21 10.19 -19.57 2.22
CA PRO A 21 9.13 -18.58 2.33
C PRO A 21 9.65 -17.17 2.04
N MET A 22 9.04 -16.50 1.06
CA MET A 22 9.39 -15.11 0.76
C MET A 22 8.69 -14.16 1.73
N ILE A 23 9.50 -13.42 2.49
CA ILE A 23 8.98 -12.40 3.40
C ILE A 23 8.74 -11.14 2.60
N GLY A 24 7.47 -10.77 2.46
CA GLY A 24 7.04 -9.51 1.85
C GLY A 24 7.19 -8.33 2.80
N GLY A 25 7.39 -7.15 2.23
CA GLY A 25 7.37 -5.89 2.97
C GLY A 25 6.91 -4.75 2.07
N TYR A 26 6.21 -3.81 2.66
CA TYR A 26 5.73 -2.59 2.02
C TYR A 26 6.21 -1.36 2.80
N GLY A 27 6.67 -0.39 2.07
CA GLY A 27 7.06 0.91 2.57
C GLY A 27 7.58 1.79 1.44
N LEU A 28 7.72 3.07 1.72
CA LEU A 28 8.19 4.08 0.79
C LEU A 28 9.40 4.80 1.38
N THR A 29 10.10 5.59 0.56
CA THR A 29 11.19 6.45 1.03
C THR A 29 10.69 7.39 2.13
N GLU A 30 9.51 7.94 1.96
CA GLU A 30 8.82 8.86 2.86
C GLU A 30 8.43 8.22 4.20
N THR A 31 8.40 6.91 4.28
CA THR A 31 8.11 6.15 5.51
C THR A 31 9.34 5.41 6.03
N SER A 32 10.54 5.73 5.54
CA SER A 32 11.80 5.03 5.87
C SER A 32 11.69 3.51 5.68
N GLY A 33 10.91 3.08 4.68
CA GLY A 33 10.62 1.68 4.38
C GLY A 33 9.59 1.01 5.30
N MET A 34 9.00 1.75 6.24
CA MET A 34 8.04 1.20 7.22
C MET A 34 6.60 1.42 6.78
N GLY A 35 5.88 0.34 6.57
CA GLY A 35 4.44 0.32 6.24
C GLY A 35 3.83 -0.99 6.69
N ALA A 36 4.13 -2.10 6.03
CA ALA A 36 3.71 -3.44 6.45
C ALA A 36 4.87 -4.43 6.30
N LEU A 37 4.89 -5.43 7.14
CA LEU A 37 5.92 -6.47 7.13
C LEU A 37 5.30 -7.83 7.42
N MET A 38 5.65 -8.82 6.60
CA MET A 38 5.22 -10.20 6.79
C MET A 38 5.92 -10.81 8.00
N ASP A 39 5.16 -11.31 8.97
CA ASP A 39 5.68 -12.18 10.02
C ASP A 39 5.99 -13.56 9.43
N PRO A 40 7.22 -14.07 9.55
CA PRO A 40 7.56 -15.41 9.11
C PRO A 40 6.71 -16.53 9.73
N LEU A 41 6.17 -16.31 10.93
CA LEU A 41 5.35 -17.29 11.66
C LEU A 41 3.89 -17.28 11.19
N SER A 42 3.44 -16.18 10.59
CA SER A 42 2.09 -16.03 10.01
C SER A 42 2.12 -15.83 8.48
N TRP A 43 3.11 -16.43 7.83
CA TRP A 43 3.35 -16.27 6.41
C TRP A 43 2.12 -16.59 5.55
N THR A 44 1.90 -15.76 4.54
CA THR A 44 0.90 -15.94 3.48
C THR A 44 1.48 -15.47 2.14
N ASP A 45 1.10 -16.11 1.06
CA ASP A 45 1.50 -15.76 -0.31
C ASP A 45 0.62 -14.65 -0.93
N SER A 46 -0.30 -14.08 -0.18
CA SER A 46 -1.35 -13.22 -0.72
C SER A 46 -1.42 -11.82 -0.09
N ALA A 47 -0.53 -11.49 0.83
CA ALA A 47 -0.52 -10.20 1.50
C ALA A 47 0.91 -9.71 1.80
N LEU A 48 1.05 -8.42 2.09
CA LEU A 48 2.34 -7.80 2.45
C LEU A 48 2.67 -7.95 3.94
N GLY A 49 1.70 -8.38 4.73
CA GLY A 49 1.86 -8.66 6.15
C GLY A 49 1.12 -7.71 7.06
N GLU A 50 1.57 -7.70 8.31
CA GLU A 50 0.99 -6.95 9.42
C GLU A 50 1.56 -5.54 9.50
N ILE A 51 0.85 -4.66 10.20
CA ILE A 51 1.28 -3.29 10.45
C ILE A 51 2.17 -3.30 11.69
N PRO A 52 3.44 -2.83 11.60
CA PRO A 52 4.31 -2.70 12.77
C PRO A 52 3.71 -1.75 13.80
N GLY A 53 3.91 -2.06 15.09
CA GLY A 53 3.32 -1.26 16.19
C GLY A 53 3.79 0.20 16.29
N SER A 54 4.83 0.59 15.54
CA SER A 54 5.30 1.98 15.42
C SER A 54 4.62 2.78 14.30
N VAL A 55 3.71 2.16 13.55
CA VAL A 55 3.07 2.76 12.37
C VAL A 55 1.57 2.68 12.52
N GLU A 56 0.89 3.74 12.13
CA GLU A 56 -0.56 3.78 11.97
C GLU A 56 -0.89 3.79 10.47
N ILE A 57 -1.85 2.96 10.06
CA ILE A 57 -2.35 2.94 8.68
C ILE A 57 -3.87 3.12 8.71
N LYS A 58 -4.39 3.96 7.81
CA LYS A 58 -5.81 4.05 7.51
C LYS A 58 -6.06 3.96 6.02
N LEU A 59 -7.23 3.47 5.64
CA LEU A 59 -7.74 3.51 4.29
C LEU A 59 -8.68 4.70 4.14
N VAL A 60 -8.39 5.55 3.18
CA VAL A 60 -9.19 6.73 2.85
C VAL A 60 -9.94 6.45 1.56
N ASP A 61 -11.24 6.69 1.57
CA ASP A 61 -12.10 6.45 0.42
C ASP A 61 -11.57 7.13 -0.84
N PHE A 62 -11.60 6.41 -1.95
CA PHE A 62 -11.31 6.91 -3.28
C PHE A 62 -12.50 6.63 -4.21
N PRO A 63 -13.55 7.48 -4.14
CA PRO A 63 -14.82 7.26 -4.82
C PRO A 63 -14.72 7.16 -6.33
N ASP A 64 -13.79 7.91 -6.93
CA ASP A 64 -13.60 7.97 -8.38
C ASP A 64 -13.34 6.58 -9.02
N ALA A 65 -12.73 5.67 -8.26
CA ALA A 65 -12.48 4.30 -8.70
C ALA A 65 -13.26 3.24 -7.89
N GLY A 66 -14.23 3.66 -7.07
CA GLY A 66 -15.11 2.74 -6.32
C GLY A 66 -14.45 2.08 -5.11
N TYR A 67 -13.34 2.62 -4.61
CA TYR A 67 -12.68 2.09 -3.42
C TYR A 67 -13.19 2.80 -2.16
N TYR A 68 -13.83 2.04 -1.28
CA TYR A 68 -14.42 2.54 -0.04
C TYR A 68 -13.94 1.74 1.16
N SER A 69 -13.69 2.43 2.27
CA SER A 69 -13.37 1.82 3.56
C SER A 69 -14.50 0.94 4.11
N THR A 70 -15.71 1.13 3.59
CA THR A 70 -16.89 0.34 3.91
C THR A 70 -17.08 -0.90 3.02
N ASN A 71 -16.24 -1.09 2.01
CA ASN A 71 -16.25 -2.31 1.18
C ASN A 71 -15.92 -3.56 2.00
N LYS A 72 -16.18 -4.70 1.45
CA LYS A 72 -15.82 -6.00 2.04
C LYS A 72 -15.03 -6.82 1.04
N PRO A 73 -13.68 -6.88 1.17
CA PRO A 73 -12.84 -6.25 2.23
C PRO A 73 -12.79 -4.72 2.15
N PRO A 74 -12.44 -4.02 3.26
CA PRO A 74 -12.25 -2.58 3.28
C PRO A 74 -11.15 -2.16 2.31
N GLN A 75 -11.42 -1.12 1.49
CA GLN A 75 -10.52 -0.64 0.43
C GLN A 75 -10.38 0.88 0.46
N GLY A 76 -9.25 1.40 0.01
CA GLY A 76 -9.03 2.85 -0.08
C GLY A 76 -7.57 3.20 -0.30
N GLU A 77 -7.31 4.51 -0.41
CA GLU A 77 -5.95 5.01 -0.43
C GLU A 77 -5.30 4.78 0.93
N ILE A 78 -4.10 4.22 0.91
CA ILE A 78 -3.32 3.97 2.10
C ILE A 78 -2.71 5.29 2.57
N TRP A 79 -3.03 5.69 3.80
CA TRP A 79 -2.36 6.79 4.47
C TRP A 79 -1.60 6.26 5.67
N ILE A 80 -0.36 6.73 5.84
CA ILE A 80 0.56 6.25 6.88
C ILE A 80 0.94 7.39 7.81
N ARG A 81 0.98 7.12 9.11
CA ARG A 81 1.47 8.03 10.14
C ARG A 81 2.36 7.28 11.12
N GLY A 82 3.39 7.94 11.63
CA GLY A 82 4.27 7.37 12.65
C GLY A 82 5.65 8.03 12.66
N PRO A 83 6.51 7.71 13.62
CA PRO A 83 7.83 8.33 13.76
C PRO A 83 8.80 8.05 12.60
N ALA A 84 8.50 7.05 11.77
CA ALA A 84 9.29 6.73 10.57
C ALA A 84 8.90 7.58 9.34
N VAL A 85 7.79 8.32 9.41
CA VAL A 85 7.31 9.18 8.33
C VAL A 85 8.13 10.46 8.30
N THR A 86 8.68 10.82 7.13
CA THR A 86 9.44 12.06 6.95
C THR A 86 8.54 13.29 7.08
N SER A 87 9.14 14.44 7.35
CA SER A 87 8.40 15.70 7.52
C SER A 87 8.02 16.39 6.20
N GLY A 88 8.54 15.91 5.08
CA GLY A 88 8.28 16.50 3.76
C GLY A 88 9.43 16.34 2.80
N TYR A 89 9.32 17.00 1.66
CA TYR A 89 10.34 17.03 0.60
C TYR A 89 11.19 18.29 0.72
N LEU A 90 12.51 18.14 0.57
CA LEU A 90 13.45 19.26 0.67
C LEU A 90 13.19 20.29 -0.43
N GLU A 91 12.97 21.56 -0.04
CA GLU A 91 12.71 22.69 -0.94
C GLU A 91 11.48 22.54 -1.86
N LEU A 92 10.58 21.59 -1.57
CA LEU A 92 9.36 21.32 -2.33
C LEU A 92 8.14 21.47 -1.41
N GLU A 93 7.76 22.72 -1.11
CA GLU A 93 6.69 23.00 -0.13
C GLU A 93 5.30 22.64 -0.68
N GLU A 94 5.07 22.78 -1.99
CA GLU A 94 3.78 22.47 -2.60
C GLU A 94 3.55 20.96 -2.61
N GLU A 95 4.52 20.19 -3.07
CA GLU A 95 4.49 18.73 -3.07
C GLU A 95 4.37 18.18 -1.64
N THR A 96 5.03 18.83 -0.69
CA THR A 96 4.89 18.47 0.73
C THR A 96 3.46 18.68 1.22
N ARG A 97 2.84 19.82 0.92
CA ARG A 97 1.44 20.09 1.28
C ARG A 97 0.44 19.15 0.60
N GLU A 98 0.74 18.72 -0.62
CA GLU A 98 -0.08 17.75 -1.33
C GLU A 98 0.04 16.35 -0.72
N ALA A 99 1.26 15.92 -0.40
CA ALA A 99 1.54 14.56 0.08
C ALA A 99 1.25 14.37 1.58
N TYR A 100 1.33 15.42 2.39
CA TYR A 100 1.16 15.32 3.84
C TYR A 100 -0.05 16.12 4.32
N THR A 101 -0.72 15.61 5.33
CA THR A 101 -1.79 16.33 6.01
C THR A 101 -1.24 17.10 7.22
N PRO A 102 -1.91 18.17 7.68
CA PRO A 102 -1.47 18.94 8.85
C PRO A 102 -1.39 18.11 10.15
N ASP A 103 -2.15 17.03 10.25
CA ASP A 103 -2.16 16.09 11.38
C ASP A 103 -1.20 14.90 11.21
N GLY A 104 -0.25 15.00 10.24
CA GLY A 104 0.90 14.12 10.11
C GLY A 104 0.66 12.83 9.32
N TRP A 105 -0.42 12.71 8.55
CA TRP A 105 -0.60 11.60 7.63
C TRP A 105 0.10 11.83 6.31
N PHE A 106 0.86 10.84 5.87
CA PHE A 106 1.42 10.77 4.53
C PHE A 106 0.46 10.02 3.59
N LYS A 107 0.11 10.63 2.48
CA LYS A 107 -0.75 10.07 1.42
C LYS A 107 0.14 9.31 0.44
N THR A 108 0.08 8.00 0.46
CA THR A 108 1.02 7.17 -0.32
C THR A 108 0.75 7.15 -1.82
N GLY A 109 -0.48 7.46 -2.22
CA GLY A 109 -0.94 7.28 -3.60
C GLY A 109 -1.15 5.81 -3.99
N ASP A 110 -0.94 4.88 -3.08
CA ASP A 110 -1.23 3.46 -3.29
C ASP A 110 -2.63 3.13 -2.76
N ILE A 111 -3.36 2.28 -3.48
CA ILE A 111 -4.67 1.76 -3.07
C ILE A 111 -4.45 0.38 -2.45
N GLY A 112 -5.02 0.18 -1.29
CA GLY A 112 -4.90 -1.08 -0.56
C GLY A 112 -6.21 -1.59 -0.02
N GLU A 113 -6.14 -2.81 0.49
CA GLU A 113 -7.22 -3.46 1.23
C GLU A 113 -6.67 -4.20 2.45
N PHE A 114 -7.52 -4.38 3.46
CA PHE A 114 -7.23 -5.27 4.58
C PHE A 114 -8.00 -6.57 4.44
N ASP A 115 -7.29 -7.69 4.55
CA ASP A 115 -7.95 -8.99 4.61
C ASP A 115 -8.61 -9.24 5.98
N ALA A 116 -9.30 -10.38 6.12
CA ALA A 116 -9.99 -10.74 7.37
C ALA A 116 -9.06 -10.94 8.58
N LYS A 117 -7.75 -11.07 8.35
CA LYS A 117 -6.72 -11.19 9.39
C LYS A 117 -6.06 -9.86 9.72
N GLY A 118 -6.42 -8.77 9.00
CA GLY A 118 -5.81 -7.46 9.14
C GLY A 118 -4.49 -7.30 8.37
N HIS A 119 -4.15 -8.20 7.46
CA HIS A 119 -2.99 -8.05 6.61
C HIS A 119 -3.27 -7.07 5.48
N LEU A 120 -2.29 -6.21 5.22
CA LEU A 120 -2.35 -5.24 4.13
C LEU A 120 -2.04 -5.90 2.78
N ARG A 121 -2.81 -5.53 1.75
CA ARG A 121 -2.56 -5.82 0.33
C ARG A 121 -2.58 -4.54 -0.46
N ILE A 122 -1.66 -4.40 -1.42
CA ILE A 122 -1.75 -3.36 -2.44
C ILE A 122 -2.57 -3.92 -3.60
N ILE A 123 -3.59 -3.18 -4.03
CA ILE A 123 -4.47 -3.58 -5.13
C ILE A 123 -4.29 -2.70 -6.37
N ASP A 124 -3.79 -1.46 -6.20
CA ASP A 124 -3.55 -0.54 -7.30
C ASP A 124 -2.67 0.66 -6.88
N ARG A 125 -2.38 1.54 -7.86
CA ARG A 125 -1.81 2.87 -7.63
C ARG A 125 -2.68 3.94 -8.27
N LYS A 126 -2.92 5.03 -7.56
CA LYS A 126 -3.73 6.16 -8.08
C LYS A 126 -3.25 6.66 -9.44
N LYS A 127 -1.94 6.78 -9.63
CA LYS A 127 -1.33 7.21 -10.90
C LYS A 127 -1.50 6.23 -12.06
N ASN A 128 -1.77 4.96 -11.78
CA ASN A 128 -2.02 3.92 -12.78
C ASN A 128 -3.50 3.84 -13.18
N LEU A 129 -4.36 4.55 -12.44
CA LEU A 129 -5.79 4.61 -12.71
C LEU A 129 -6.05 5.68 -13.78
N VAL A 130 -6.39 5.26 -14.99
CA VAL A 130 -6.72 6.15 -16.09
C VAL A 130 -8.22 6.31 -16.20
N LYS A 131 -8.68 7.58 -16.19
CA LYS A 131 -10.09 7.91 -16.42
C LYS A 131 -10.40 7.77 -17.91
N THR A 132 -11.29 6.87 -18.25
CA THR A 132 -11.78 6.70 -19.63
C THR A 132 -12.66 7.87 -20.06
N LEU A 133 -12.90 8.00 -21.36
CA LEU A 133 -13.84 9.00 -21.90
C LEU A 133 -15.26 8.86 -21.34
N ASN A 134 -15.63 7.67 -20.89
CA ASN A 134 -16.92 7.39 -20.26
C ASN A 134 -16.95 7.68 -18.75
N GLY A 135 -15.85 8.18 -18.19
CA GLY A 135 -15.76 8.54 -16.77
C GLY A 135 -15.39 7.40 -15.83
N GLU A 136 -15.16 6.20 -16.33
CA GLU A 136 -14.73 5.05 -15.53
C GLU A 136 -13.20 5.03 -15.37
N TYR A 137 -12.71 4.61 -14.20
CA TYR A 137 -11.28 4.40 -13.96
C TYR A 137 -10.88 2.96 -14.28
N ILE A 138 -9.85 2.81 -15.12
CA ILE A 138 -9.28 1.50 -15.48
C ILE A 138 -7.82 1.45 -15.03
N ALA A 139 -7.43 0.37 -14.36
CA ALA A 139 -6.04 0.10 -14.02
C ALA A 139 -5.28 -0.38 -15.25
N LEU A 140 -4.24 0.35 -15.66
CA LEU A 140 -3.43 0.04 -16.85
C LEU A 140 -2.72 -1.32 -16.79
N GLU A 141 -2.47 -1.84 -15.59
CA GLU A 141 -1.81 -3.15 -15.42
C GLU A 141 -2.76 -4.35 -15.58
N LYS A 142 -4.04 -4.12 -15.79
CA LYS A 142 -5.06 -5.17 -15.98
C LYS A 142 -5.52 -5.33 -17.44
N VAL A 143 -4.85 -4.65 -18.38
CA VAL A 143 -5.12 -4.72 -19.81
C VAL A 143 -4.10 -5.60 -20.52
#